data_a5973ece7284bcee8a5f3f97110d21a4
#
_entry.id   a5973ece7284bcee8a5f3f97110d21a4
#
_cell.length_a   1.000
_cell.length_b   1.000
_cell.length_c   1.000
_cell.angle_alpha   90.00
_cell.angle_beta   90.00
_cell.angle_gamma   90.00
#
_symmetry.space_group_name_H-M   'P 1'
#
loop_
_entity.id
_entity.type
_entity.pdbx_description
1 polymer ?
#
loop_
_entity_poly.entity_id
_entity_poly.type
_entity_poly.pdbx_seq_one_letter_code
_entity_poly.pdbx_strand_id
1 'polypeptide(L)'
;MTTPLNASPARFAGSVADIAPDRSMTIRSAPPGPPQRIDGYTIGVVPNIDGPGPHLGEVHPDGDEFLYVVSGTMELILDDGDQATVGVETKVVLRSGDAYVVPRGAWHRLEAVEPSSLVHVTPGPNGGSRPR
;
A
#
# COMPACT_ATOMS: atom_id res chain seq x y z
N MET A 1 -13.09 -14.06 -26.78
CA MET A 1 -14.22 -13.22 -26.35
C MET A 1 -13.70 -11.84 -26.02
N THR A 2 -14.32 -10.82 -26.54
CA THR A 2 -13.93 -9.42 -26.29
C THR A 2 -14.74 -8.87 -25.10
N THR A 3 -14.07 -8.21 -24.17
CA THR A 3 -14.76 -7.48 -23.10
C THR A 3 -15.40 -6.23 -23.71
N PRO A 4 -16.69 -5.98 -23.47
CA PRO A 4 -17.32 -4.75 -23.91
C PRO A 4 -16.60 -3.52 -23.38
N LEU A 5 -16.45 -2.48 -24.18
CA LEU A 5 -15.90 -1.22 -23.74
C LEU A 5 -16.90 -0.53 -22.82
N ASN A 6 -16.41 -0.01 -21.70
CA ASN A 6 -17.19 0.78 -20.78
C ASN A 6 -17.01 2.27 -21.13
N ALA A 7 -18.12 2.95 -21.41
CA ALA A 7 -18.10 4.38 -21.76
C ALA A 7 -17.91 5.30 -20.56
N SER A 8 -18.03 4.77 -19.33
CA SER A 8 -17.91 5.56 -18.10
C SER A 8 -16.72 5.11 -17.28
N PRO A 9 -15.94 6.04 -16.71
CA PRO A 9 -14.87 5.68 -15.80
C PRO A 9 -15.46 5.18 -14.46
N ALA A 10 -14.69 4.35 -13.77
CA ALA A 10 -15.00 3.99 -12.39
C ALA A 10 -14.61 5.13 -11.43
N ARG A 11 -15.38 5.30 -10.34
CA ARG A 11 -14.97 6.12 -9.21
C ARG A 11 -13.98 5.34 -8.37
N PHE A 12 -12.78 5.90 -8.16
CA PHE A 12 -11.75 5.18 -7.42
C PHE A 12 -11.82 5.38 -5.90
N ALA A 13 -12.53 6.40 -5.42
CA ALA A 13 -12.81 6.54 -3.99
C ALA A 13 -13.63 5.34 -3.49
N GLY A 14 -13.14 4.66 -2.45
CA GLY A 14 -13.77 3.45 -1.94
C GLY A 14 -13.60 2.22 -2.82
N SER A 15 -12.64 2.23 -3.73
CA SER A 15 -12.33 1.13 -4.64
C SER A 15 -10.84 0.83 -4.66
N VAL A 16 -10.50 -0.32 -5.20
CA VAL A 16 -9.12 -0.71 -5.52
C VAL A 16 -9.11 -1.36 -6.90
N ALA A 17 -7.94 -1.37 -7.53
CA ALA A 17 -7.71 -2.08 -8.78
C ALA A 17 -6.78 -3.27 -8.53
N ASP A 18 -7.19 -4.45 -8.95
CA ASP A 18 -6.38 -5.66 -8.83
C ASP A 18 -5.71 -5.97 -10.17
N ILE A 19 -4.46 -6.41 -10.08
CA ILE A 19 -3.70 -6.95 -11.21
C ILE A 19 -3.49 -8.43 -10.92
N ALA A 20 -4.16 -9.29 -11.70
CA ALA A 20 -4.03 -10.74 -11.58
C ALA A 20 -2.68 -11.22 -12.14
N PRO A 21 -2.25 -12.47 -11.84
CA PRO A 21 -0.99 -13.01 -12.34
C PRO A 21 -0.90 -13.04 -13.86
N ASP A 22 -2.01 -13.15 -14.57
CA ASP A 22 -2.06 -13.11 -16.04
C ASP A 22 -2.05 -11.69 -16.62
N ARG A 23 -1.91 -10.66 -15.73
CA ARG A 23 -1.91 -9.23 -16.05
C ARG A 23 -3.28 -8.65 -16.41
N SER A 24 -4.36 -9.40 -16.25
CA SER A 24 -5.69 -8.81 -16.34
C SER A 24 -5.95 -7.90 -15.15
N MET A 25 -6.74 -6.85 -15.35
CA MET A 25 -7.02 -5.85 -14.33
C MET A 25 -8.52 -5.70 -14.14
N THR A 26 -8.93 -5.58 -12.89
CA THR A 26 -10.32 -5.33 -12.50
C THR A 26 -10.38 -4.30 -11.38
N ILE A 27 -11.47 -3.53 -11.33
CA ILE A 27 -11.73 -2.59 -10.24
C ILE A 27 -12.85 -3.17 -9.38
N ARG A 28 -12.67 -3.18 -8.08
CA ARG A 28 -13.67 -3.63 -7.11
C ARG A 28 -13.85 -2.61 -6.00
N SER A 29 -15.04 -2.61 -5.39
CA SER A 29 -15.28 -1.85 -4.18
C SER A 29 -14.47 -2.44 -3.03
N ALA A 30 -13.94 -1.57 -2.18
CA ALA A 30 -13.23 -1.97 -0.97
C ALA A 30 -13.76 -1.15 0.21
N PRO A 31 -14.13 -1.80 1.33
CA PRO A 31 -14.51 -1.08 2.53
C PRO A 31 -13.32 -0.29 3.09
N PRO A 32 -13.56 0.70 3.98
CA PRO A 32 -12.47 1.38 4.66
C PRO A 32 -11.53 0.40 5.38
N GLY A 33 -10.24 0.72 5.38
CA GLY A 33 -9.21 -0.10 5.96
C GLY A 33 -8.42 -0.88 4.93
N PRO A 34 -7.51 -1.76 5.37
CA PRO A 34 -6.70 -2.55 4.46
C PRO A 34 -7.57 -3.45 3.56
N PRO A 35 -7.42 -3.38 2.23
CA PRO A 35 -8.20 -4.23 1.34
C PRO A 35 -7.77 -5.70 1.46
N GLN A 36 -8.70 -6.60 1.15
CA GLN A 36 -8.36 -8.02 1.00
C GLN A 36 -7.34 -8.17 -0.12
N ARG A 37 -6.26 -8.90 0.14
CA ARG A 37 -5.20 -9.14 -0.84
C ARG A 37 -5.57 -10.30 -1.77
N ILE A 38 -5.18 -10.15 -3.02
CA ILE A 38 -5.34 -11.19 -4.04
C ILE A 38 -3.97 -11.76 -4.41
N ASP A 39 -3.93 -12.88 -5.11
CA ASP A 39 -2.72 -13.32 -5.81
C ASP A 39 -2.48 -12.35 -6.97
N GLY A 40 -1.35 -11.64 -6.93
CA GLY A 40 -1.04 -10.54 -7.83
C GLY A 40 -0.78 -9.25 -7.07
N TYR A 41 -1.26 -8.14 -7.60
CA TYR A 41 -1.10 -6.81 -7.00
C TYR A 41 -2.44 -6.10 -6.84
N THR A 42 -2.53 -5.29 -5.81
CA THR A 42 -3.67 -4.40 -5.58
C THR A 42 -3.17 -2.95 -5.55
N ILE A 43 -3.79 -2.11 -6.37
CA ILE A 43 -3.53 -0.68 -6.43
C ILE A 43 -4.61 0.05 -5.64
N GLY A 44 -4.20 0.90 -4.72
CA GLY A 44 -5.13 1.71 -3.95
C GLY A 44 -4.65 3.14 -3.79
N VAL A 45 -5.59 4.01 -3.47
CA VAL A 45 -5.33 5.39 -3.08
C VAL A 45 -5.83 5.55 -1.65
N VAL A 46 -4.96 6.02 -0.77
CA VAL A 46 -5.34 6.34 0.61
C VAL A 46 -5.34 7.86 0.75
N PRO A 47 -6.50 8.49 0.77
CA PRO A 47 -6.59 9.94 0.97
C PRO A 47 -6.56 10.27 2.47
N ASN A 48 -6.15 11.49 2.79
CA ASN A 48 -6.31 12.08 4.13
C ASN A 48 -5.67 11.26 5.25
N ILE A 49 -4.46 10.75 5.01
CA ILE A 49 -3.68 10.11 6.07
C ILE A 49 -3.17 11.21 7.00
N ASP A 50 -3.39 11.04 8.31
CA ASP A 50 -2.93 11.98 9.32
C ASP A 50 -2.39 11.20 10.53
N GLY A 51 -1.22 11.62 11.01
CA GLY A 51 -0.57 11.01 12.16
C GLY A 51 -0.01 9.61 11.93
N PRO A 52 0.20 8.85 13.01
CA PRO A 52 0.74 7.50 12.92
C PRO A 52 -0.24 6.53 12.28
N GLY A 53 0.28 5.52 11.60
CA GLY A 53 -0.52 4.48 10.98
C GLY A 53 -1.18 3.54 12.00
N PRO A 54 -2.05 2.63 11.52
CA PRO A 54 -2.86 1.76 12.39
C PRO A 54 -2.09 0.60 13.02
N HIS A 55 -0.86 0.35 12.60
CA HIS A 55 -0.04 -0.77 13.07
C HIS A 55 1.42 -0.35 13.27
N LEU A 56 2.19 -1.18 13.96
CA LEU A 56 3.62 -0.96 14.19
C LEU A 56 4.50 -1.52 13.07
N GLY A 57 3.91 -2.11 12.07
CA GLY A 57 4.60 -2.63 10.90
C GLY A 57 3.76 -3.61 10.12
N GLU A 58 4.07 -3.73 8.85
CA GLU A 58 3.52 -4.75 7.96
C GLU A 58 4.63 -5.31 7.07
N VAL A 59 4.41 -6.49 6.52
CA VAL A 59 5.36 -7.18 5.67
C VAL A 59 4.63 -7.83 4.50
N HIS A 60 5.25 -7.78 3.32
CA HIS A 60 4.73 -8.39 2.11
C HIS A 60 5.74 -9.42 1.59
N PRO A 61 5.49 -10.73 1.82
CA PRO A 61 6.44 -11.77 1.41
C PRO A 61 6.36 -12.13 -0.07
N ASP A 62 5.30 -11.70 -0.77
CA ASP A 62 5.03 -12.14 -2.14
C ASP A 62 5.68 -11.24 -3.21
N GLY A 63 6.17 -10.08 -2.84
CA GLY A 63 6.78 -9.15 -3.78
C GLY A 63 7.15 -7.82 -3.16
N ASP A 64 7.69 -6.93 -3.99
CA ASP A 64 7.98 -5.56 -3.60
C ASP A 64 6.69 -4.73 -3.60
N GLU A 65 6.63 -3.72 -2.73
CA GLU A 65 5.52 -2.78 -2.71
C GLU A 65 5.96 -1.42 -3.25
N PHE A 66 5.15 -0.85 -4.14
CA PHE A 66 5.37 0.51 -4.65
C PHE A 66 4.52 1.50 -3.86
N LEU A 67 5.15 2.59 -3.41
CA LEU A 67 4.52 3.69 -2.69
C LEU A 67 4.80 5.00 -3.41
N TYR A 68 3.77 5.84 -3.55
CA TYR A 68 3.90 7.15 -4.16
C TYR A 68 3.10 8.18 -3.34
N VAL A 69 3.77 9.22 -2.85
CA VAL A 69 3.12 10.29 -2.09
C VAL A 69 2.58 11.33 -3.06
N VAL A 70 1.26 11.45 -3.13
CA VAL A 70 0.59 12.40 -4.02
C VAL A 70 0.62 13.80 -3.41
N SER A 71 0.37 13.89 -2.11
CA SER A 71 0.37 15.17 -1.38
C SER A 71 0.84 14.94 0.05
N GLY A 72 1.39 15.99 0.64
CA GLY A 72 1.88 15.97 2.02
C GLY A 72 3.30 15.45 2.14
N THR A 73 3.63 14.98 3.35
CA THR A 73 4.94 14.44 3.70
C THR A 73 4.75 13.27 4.65
N MET A 74 5.38 12.15 4.32
CA MET A 74 5.32 10.94 5.12
C MET A 74 6.72 10.43 5.48
N GLU A 75 6.83 9.77 6.62
CA GLU A 75 7.99 9.00 6.97
C GLU A 75 7.70 7.52 6.73
N LEU A 76 8.51 6.90 5.89
CA LEU A 76 8.53 5.45 5.73
C LEU A 76 9.61 4.91 6.65
N ILE A 77 9.22 4.03 7.57
CA ILE A 77 10.13 3.45 8.56
C ILE A 77 10.25 1.96 8.24
N LEU A 78 11.45 1.55 7.83
CA LEU A 78 11.79 0.15 7.60
C LEU A 78 12.55 -0.36 8.81
N ASP A 79 12.38 -1.62 9.17
CA ASP A 79 13.15 -2.24 10.25
C ASP A 79 13.53 -3.68 9.92
N ASP A 80 14.55 -4.18 10.60
CA ASP A 80 15.08 -5.53 10.40
C ASP A 80 14.53 -6.54 11.41
N GLY A 81 13.43 -6.20 12.07
CA GLY A 81 12.78 -7.08 13.04
C GLY A 81 11.95 -8.18 12.39
N ASP A 82 11.07 -8.74 13.20
CA ASP A 82 10.18 -9.82 12.79
C ASP A 82 8.73 -9.54 13.24
N GLN A 83 7.86 -10.55 13.14
CA GLN A 83 6.46 -10.44 13.53
C GLN A 83 6.27 -9.97 14.97
N ALA A 84 7.16 -10.34 15.87
CA ALA A 84 7.01 -10.10 17.31
C ALA A 84 7.72 -8.83 17.77
N THR A 85 8.80 -8.42 17.11
CA THR A 85 9.71 -7.39 17.61
C THR A 85 10.15 -6.45 16.51
N VAL A 86 9.94 -5.13 16.75
CA VAL A 86 10.52 -4.09 15.90
C VAL A 86 12.03 -4.11 16.05
N GLY A 87 12.75 -4.18 14.92
CA GLY A 87 14.20 -4.16 14.90
C GLY A 87 14.80 -2.76 14.76
N VAL A 88 16.04 -2.71 14.26
CA VAL A 88 16.73 -1.46 13.99
C VAL A 88 16.04 -0.75 12.83
N GLU A 89 15.71 0.52 13.04
CA GLU A 89 14.89 1.30 12.10
C GLU A 89 15.74 2.15 11.16
N THR A 90 15.27 2.23 9.92
CA THR A 90 15.75 3.18 8.90
C THR A 90 14.58 4.02 8.44
N LYS A 91 14.74 5.36 8.48
CA LYS A 91 13.69 6.28 8.05
C LYS A 91 13.98 6.84 6.66
N VAL A 92 12.94 6.87 5.85
CA VAL A 92 12.94 7.51 4.54
C VAL A 92 11.84 8.57 4.53
N VAL A 93 12.19 9.82 4.27
CA VAL A 93 11.21 10.90 4.16
C VAL A 93 10.71 10.95 2.72
N LEU A 94 9.39 10.82 2.54
CA LEU A 94 8.73 10.90 1.24
C LEU A 94 7.88 12.16 1.20
N ARG A 95 8.24 13.06 0.29
CA ARG A 95 7.48 14.29 0.04
C ARG A 95 6.58 14.12 -1.17
N SER A 96 5.66 15.04 -1.34
CA SER A 96 4.81 15.07 -2.54
C SER A 96 5.63 14.88 -3.82
N GLY A 97 5.26 13.88 -4.61
CA GLY A 97 5.97 13.50 -5.84
C GLY A 97 7.06 12.44 -5.66
N ASP A 98 7.38 12.06 -4.43
CA ASP A 98 8.38 11.01 -4.17
C ASP A 98 7.75 9.62 -4.22
N ALA A 99 8.52 8.65 -4.70
CA ALA A 99 8.16 7.25 -4.72
C ALA A 99 9.25 6.40 -4.09
N TYR A 100 8.85 5.23 -3.58
CA TYR A 100 9.76 4.27 -2.98
C TYR A 100 9.28 2.85 -3.24
N VAL A 101 10.21 1.94 -3.50
CA VAL A 101 9.92 0.52 -3.60
C VAL A 101 10.37 -0.15 -2.30
N VAL A 102 9.40 -0.63 -1.53
CA VAL A 102 9.68 -1.42 -0.32
C VAL A 102 10.07 -2.83 -0.73
N PRO A 103 11.27 -3.31 -0.38
CA PRO A 103 11.69 -4.64 -0.77
C PRO A 103 10.80 -5.74 -0.19
N ARG A 104 10.66 -6.82 -0.95
CA ARG A 104 10.00 -8.04 -0.48
C ARG A 104 10.53 -8.45 0.90
N GLY A 105 9.62 -8.73 1.83
CA GLY A 105 9.96 -9.23 3.16
C GLY A 105 10.47 -8.18 4.14
N ALA A 106 10.56 -6.92 3.75
CA ALA A 106 10.97 -5.85 4.66
C ALA A 106 9.80 -5.39 5.53
N TRP A 107 9.97 -5.43 6.83
CA TRP A 107 9.01 -4.85 7.77
C TRP A 107 9.04 -3.33 7.65
N HIS A 108 7.88 -2.72 7.56
CA HIS A 108 7.77 -1.26 7.37
C HIS A 108 6.46 -0.71 7.90
N ARG A 109 6.45 0.60 8.16
CA ARG A 109 5.24 1.35 8.47
C ARG A 109 5.35 2.77 7.91
N LEU A 110 4.21 3.40 7.75
CA LEU A 110 4.11 4.78 7.30
C LEU A 110 3.51 5.65 8.40
N GLU A 111 4.09 6.83 8.57
CA GLU A 111 3.60 7.85 9.50
C GLU A 111 3.52 9.19 8.76
N ALA A 112 2.37 9.85 8.82
CA ALA A 112 2.20 11.14 8.20
C ALA A 112 2.80 12.24 9.10
N VAL A 113 3.69 13.03 8.54
CA VAL A 113 4.25 14.22 9.21
C VAL A 113 3.24 15.36 9.15
N GLU A 114 2.46 15.41 8.08
CA GLU A 114 1.34 16.31 7.87
C GLU A 114 0.26 15.55 7.10
N PRO A 115 -0.97 16.07 6.99
CA PRO A 115 -2.00 15.38 6.22
C PRO A 115 -1.52 15.07 4.81
N SER A 116 -1.64 13.81 4.42
CA SER A 116 -1.03 13.27 3.20
C SER A 116 -1.98 12.35 2.45
N SER A 117 -1.70 12.13 1.18
CA SER A 117 -2.36 11.12 0.37
C SER A 117 -1.31 10.26 -0.36
N LEU A 118 -1.64 9.00 -0.55
CA LEU A 118 -0.70 7.97 -0.98
C LEU A 118 -1.36 7.06 -2.02
N VAL A 119 -0.58 6.69 -3.03
CA VAL A 119 -0.91 5.56 -3.92
C VAL A 119 -0.02 4.40 -3.52
N HIS A 120 -0.60 3.22 -3.38
CA HIS A 120 0.15 2.00 -3.13
C HIS A 120 -0.15 0.93 -4.17
N VAL A 121 0.86 0.14 -4.50
CA VAL A 121 0.75 -1.06 -5.33
C VAL A 121 1.33 -2.20 -4.51
N THR A 122 0.46 -3.03 -3.95
CA THR A 122 0.80 -3.98 -2.90
C THR A 122 0.62 -5.41 -3.37
N PRO A 123 1.64 -6.27 -3.20
CA PRO A 123 1.53 -7.67 -3.59
C PRO A 123 0.71 -8.47 -2.58
N GLY A 124 0.16 -9.56 -3.03
CA GLY A 124 -0.55 -10.55 -2.22
C GLY A 124 -0.34 -11.96 -2.76
N PRO A 125 -1.01 -12.97 -2.17
CA PRO A 125 -2.09 -12.88 -1.19
C PRO A 125 -1.63 -12.83 0.27
N ASN A 126 -0.36 -13.10 0.54
CA ASN A 126 0.14 -13.23 1.90
C ASN A 126 0.60 -11.89 2.49
N GLY A 127 0.71 -11.84 3.78
CA GLY A 127 1.18 -10.67 4.50
C GLY A 127 1.06 -10.84 5.99
N GLY A 128 1.70 -9.96 6.73
CA GLY A 128 1.61 -9.92 8.18
C GLY A 128 1.62 -8.49 8.67
N SER A 129 1.15 -8.29 9.90
CA SER A 129 1.17 -6.99 10.54
C SER A 129 1.45 -7.14 12.04
N ARG A 130 2.07 -6.10 12.61
CA ARG A 130 2.24 -5.95 14.06
C ARG A 130 1.15 -5.02 14.56
N PRO A 131 0.32 -5.43 15.54
CA PRO A 131 -0.68 -4.53 16.12
C PRO A 131 0.00 -3.43 16.95
N ARG A 132 -0.70 -2.31 17.09
CA ARG A 132 -0.33 -1.26 18.05
C ARG A 132 -0.73 -1.65 19.45
#